data_9aa87bedd2cc72124a1320cc5969b33b
#
_entry.id   9aa87bedd2cc72124a1320cc5969b33b
#
_cell.length_a   1.000
_cell.length_b   1.000
_cell.length_c   1.000
_cell.angle_alpha   90.00
_cell.angle_beta   90.00
_cell.angle_gamma   90.00
#
_symmetry.space_group_name_H-M   'P 1'
#
loop_
_entity.id
_entity.type
_entity.pdbx_description
1 polymer ?
#
loop_
_entity_poly.entity_id
_entity_poly.type
_entity_poly.pdbx_seq_one_letter_code
_entity_poly.pdbx_strand_id
1 'polypeptide(L)'
;MKTERISLCLIFILCNVLVLNAQETIHISLGDREDATCEIRETLMKSRSDQVKIIFERGVYYCLPDYANEKYCVISNHGNGTKKILFSLANYKTIEIIGNGATLLFHGRIMPFLFENCQSIKIKGLTINWDIPFTFLGEVVSINSKEGWREIKPFQDGFCWKVEKGQIKFPNIDGFNYTCLGSTLPFEKRTKRVVHGAIDIDSNPSGVERMENGNLRIYEKLNYYPPVGALLSSKGDREHDRYAPAFDFKECKNICLDSITIHHALGMGFLFERSENMQILNSQIVLPKHTQRVISPTADATHFVNCKGDILIENCRFENMLDDGTNVHGTYVEVDEVIDDYTVRVSLKHFEQLGFKFAERGDDIWFIIHPSPQRGEVNTVSRVFTLNERFIQLSFAKPLPAGLKRGDILENKTWNPTFTMRGCTIRNHRARSVILKTPLKTIIENNYFSSMMSAILLRGETRFWFESGAVEDVLIQNNIFENCADCGTRHAVLYVTPRLGTQFDQTQTYDRNIRFINNTINSFNPRVVWADRVDGLLVKDNRIVRNTEKEPIFPRDPVYELINCKNIRMENNQYSGIKPFSLLKADAVSQKTLSFDKMYFTK
;
A
#
# COMPACT_ATOMS: atom_id res chain seq x y z
N MET A 1 -15.74 -66.84 -24.41
CA MET A 1 -16.56 -65.63 -24.46
C MET A 1 -16.53 -64.79 -23.17
N LYS A 2 -15.50 -64.86 -22.31
CA LYS A 2 -15.41 -64.03 -21.09
C LYS A 2 -14.19 -63.08 -21.05
N THR A 3 -13.27 -63.19 -22.00
CA THR A 3 -12.03 -62.39 -22.04
C THR A 3 -12.12 -61.12 -22.89
N GLU A 4 -13.03 -61.01 -23.83
CA GLU A 4 -13.16 -59.82 -24.67
C GLU A 4 -13.95 -58.68 -24.03
N ARG A 5 -14.84 -58.97 -23.05
CA ARG A 5 -15.61 -57.92 -22.36
C ARG A 5 -14.80 -57.14 -21.31
N ILE A 6 -13.72 -57.70 -20.80
CA ILE A 6 -12.84 -57.04 -19.82
C ILE A 6 -11.90 -56.03 -20.51
N SER A 7 -11.45 -56.32 -21.73
CA SER A 7 -10.63 -55.38 -22.52
C SER A 7 -11.37 -54.12 -22.95
N LEU A 8 -12.67 -54.23 -23.28
CA LEU A 8 -13.47 -53.07 -23.69
C LEU A 8 -13.78 -52.11 -22.51
N CYS A 9 -14.00 -52.66 -21.32
CA CYS A 9 -14.19 -51.82 -20.11
C CYS A 9 -12.91 -51.11 -19.65
N LEU A 10 -11.73 -51.74 -19.81
CA LEU A 10 -10.47 -51.10 -19.50
C LEU A 10 -10.10 -49.97 -20.49
N ILE A 11 -10.43 -50.10 -21.75
CA ILE A 11 -10.21 -49.06 -22.76
C ILE A 11 -11.15 -47.86 -22.52
N PHE A 12 -12.40 -48.10 -22.09
CA PHE A 12 -13.32 -47.01 -21.73
C PHE A 12 -12.92 -46.29 -20.44
N ILE A 13 -12.32 -46.96 -19.46
CA ILE A 13 -11.80 -46.37 -18.24
C ILE A 13 -10.49 -45.61 -18.51
N LEU A 14 -9.61 -46.09 -19.37
CA LEU A 14 -8.40 -45.37 -19.77
C LEU A 14 -8.70 -44.14 -20.65
N CYS A 15 -9.72 -44.17 -21.51
CA CYS A 15 -10.12 -42.98 -22.28
C CYS A 15 -10.76 -41.86 -21.43
N ASN A 16 -11.34 -42.18 -20.26
CA ASN A 16 -11.86 -41.16 -19.36
C ASN A 16 -10.82 -40.57 -18.39
N VAL A 17 -9.60 -41.13 -18.34
CA VAL A 17 -8.49 -40.61 -17.49
C VAL A 17 -7.52 -39.71 -18.28
N LEU A 18 -7.64 -39.66 -19.61
CA LEU A 18 -6.88 -38.75 -20.48
C LEU A 18 -7.72 -37.58 -20.99
N VAL A 19 -8.57 -36.98 -20.17
CA VAL A 19 -8.91 -35.59 -20.36
C VAL A 19 -7.69 -34.79 -19.88
N LEU A 20 -6.70 -34.67 -20.75
CA LEU A 20 -5.71 -33.60 -20.64
C LEU A 20 -6.52 -32.33 -20.43
N ASN A 21 -6.40 -31.71 -19.24
CA ASN A 21 -6.95 -30.38 -18.96
C ASN A 21 -6.23 -29.39 -19.90
N ALA A 22 -6.69 -29.31 -21.15
CA ALA A 22 -6.20 -28.32 -22.10
C ALA A 22 -6.59 -26.93 -21.58
N GLN A 23 -5.66 -25.98 -21.62
CA GLN A 23 -5.94 -24.62 -21.29
C GLN A 23 -7.05 -24.08 -22.22
N GLU A 24 -8.18 -23.68 -21.65
CA GLU A 24 -9.29 -23.09 -22.40
C GLU A 24 -8.93 -21.64 -22.79
N THR A 25 -9.10 -21.31 -24.07
CA THR A 25 -8.88 -19.94 -24.55
C THR A 25 -10.20 -19.20 -24.69
N ILE A 26 -10.32 -18.07 -24.02
CA ILE A 26 -11.48 -17.19 -24.01
C ILE A 26 -11.10 -15.90 -24.72
N HIS A 27 -11.83 -15.55 -25.77
CA HIS A 27 -11.66 -14.27 -26.48
C HIS A 27 -12.71 -13.28 -26.00
N ILE A 28 -12.27 -12.09 -25.61
CA ILE A 28 -13.14 -10.94 -25.27
C ILE A 28 -13.00 -9.94 -26.40
N SER A 29 -14.04 -9.87 -27.22
CA SER A 29 -14.12 -8.96 -28.37
C SER A 29 -14.81 -7.63 -27.98
N LEU A 30 -14.61 -6.61 -28.80
CA LEU A 30 -15.40 -5.39 -28.70
C LEU A 30 -16.80 -5.68 -29.22
N GLY A 31 -17.76 -5.76 -28.32
CA GLY A 31 -19.17 -5.90 -28.67
C GLY A 31 -19.81 -4.60 -29.11
N ASP A 32 -21.04 -4.68 -29.65
CA ASP A 32 -21.84 -3.51 -30.02
C ASP A 32 -22.54 -2.83 -28.82
N ARG A 33 -22.36 -3.37 -27.61
CA ARG A 33 -23.00 -2.88 -26.38
C ARG A 33 -22.19 -1.73 -25.77
N GLU A 34 -22.90 -0.72 -25.27
CA GLU A 34 -22.30 0.37 -24.50
C GLU A 34 -21.66 -0.14 -23.19
N ASP A 35 -22.18 -1.21 -22.58
CA ASP A 35 -21.65 -1.85 -21.36
C ASP A 35 -21.11 -3.25 -21.66
N ALA A 36 -19.80 -3.40 -21.56
CA ALA A 36 -19.08 -4.66 -21.76
C ALA A 36 -19.20 -5.63 -20.57
N THR A 37 -19.67 -5.18 -19.40
CA THR A 37 -19.67 -5.98 -18.15
C THR A 37 -20.46 -7.28 -18.31
N CYS A 38 -21.66 -7.21 -18.91
CA CYS A 38 -22.52 -8.37 -19.10
C CYS A 38 -21.86 -9.43 -19.98
N GLU A 39 -21.30 -9.00 -21.13
CA GLU A 39 -20.65 -9.90 -22.09
C GLU A 39 -19.39 -10.56 -21.50
N ILE A 40 -18.56 -9.79 -20.82
CA ILE A 40 -17.38 -10.31 -20.12
C ILE A 40 -17.80 -11.35 -19.08
N ARG A 41 -18.77 -11.05 -18.24
CA ARG A 41 -19.28 -11.96 -17.22
C ARG A 41 -19.86 -13.25 -17.82
N GLU A 42 -20.73 -13.15 -18.82
CA GLU A 42 -21.34 -14.30 -19.48
C GLU A 42 -20.30 -15.19 -20.17
N THR A 43 -19.28 -14.58 -20.77
CA THR A 43 -18.19 -15.30 -21.42
C THR A 43 -17.36 -16.09 -20.40
N LEU A 44 -17.04 -15.48 -19.27
CA LEU A 44 -16.32 -16.15 -18.17
C LEU A 44 -17.15 -17.29 -17.55
N MET A 45 -18.47 -17.12 -17.40
CA MET A 45 -19.36 -18.14 -16.83
C MET A 45 -19.50 -19.39 -17.71
N LYS A 46 -19.22 -19.30 -19.00
CA LYS A 46 -19.23 -20.45 -19.92
C LYS A 46 -18.01 -21.35 -19.75
N SER A 47 -16.92 -20.84 -19.22
CA SER A 47 -15.69 -21.61 -18.97
C SER A 47 -15.93 -22.74 -17.97
N ARG A 48 -15.36 -23.90 -18.26
CA ARG A 48 -15.43 -25.10 -17.40
C ARG A 48 -14.04 -25.59 -16.99
N SER A 49 -12.99 -24.98 -17.52
CA SER A 49 -11.60 -25.35 -17.23
C SER A 49 -11.08 -24.59 -16.00
N ASP A 50 -10.25 -25.27 -15.21
CA ASP A 50 -9.45 -24.63 -14.15
C ASP A 50 -8.13 -24.02 -14.68
N GLN A 51 -7.93 -24.05 -16.02
CA GLN A 51 -6.81 -23.46 -16.73
C GLN A 51 -7.33 -22.62 -17.90
N VAL A 52 -7.24 -21.31 -17.76
CA VAL A 52 -7.83 -20.37 -18.74
C VAL A 52 -6.80 -19.39 -19.28
N LYS A 53 -6.97 -19.06 -20.56
CA LYS A 53 -6.26 -17.98 -21.23
C LYS A 53 -7.31 -16.99 -21.77
N ILE A 54 -7.32 -15.78 -21.23
CA ILE A 54 -8.25 -14.70 -21.59
C ILE A 54 -7.51 -13.72 -22.49
N ILE A 55 -7.98 -13.53 -23.70
CA ILE A 55 -7.37 -12.66 -24.71
C ILE A 55 -8.34 -11.54 -25.04
N PHE A 56 -7.94 -10.30 -24.78
CA PHE A 56 -8.71 -9.13 -25.17
C PHE A 56 -8.39 -8.71 -26.61
N GLU A 57 -9.38 -8.34 -27.35
CA GLU A 57 -9.21 -7.51 -28.53
C GLU A 57 -8.80 -6.09 -28.11
N ARG A 58 -7.95 -5.45 -28.90
CA ARG A 58 -7.52 -4.08 -28.61
C ARG A 58 -8.67 -3.10 -28.72
N GLY A 59 -8.95 -2.33 -27.67
CA GLY A 59 -10.00 -1.31 -27.66
C GLY A 59 -10.29 -0.80 -26.26
N VAL A 60 -11.40 -0.05 -26.13
CA VAL A 60 -11.90 0.47 -24.87
C VAL A 60 -13.18 -0.28 -24.50
N TYR A 61 -13.17 -0.93 -23.36
CA TYR A 61 -14.30 -1.65 -22.78
C TYR A 61 -14.90 -0.80 -21.67
N TYR A 62 -16.08 -0.27 -21.89
CA TYR A 62 -16.81 0.51 -20.89
C TYR A 62 -17.52 -0.46 -19.94
N CYS A 63 -17.27 -0.35 -18.63
CA CYS A 63 -17.73 -1.32 -17.65
C CYS A 63 -18.55 -0.63 -16.56
N LEU A 64 -19.82 -1.02 -16.46
CA LEU A 64 -20.78 -0.51 -15.48
C LEU A 64 -20.99 -1.52 -14.34
N PRO A 65 -21.34 -1.06 -13.13
CA PRO A 65 -21.53 -1.94 -11.97
C PRO A 65 -22.84 -2.74 -12.02
N ASP A 66 -23.79 -2.39 -12.88
CA ASP A 66 -25.16 -2.97 -12.88
C ASP A 66 -25.18 -4.48 -13.13
N TYR A 67 -24.32 -4.96 -14.02
CA TYR A 67 -24.22 -6.38 -14.36
C TYR A 67 -23.00 -7.09 -13.77
N ALA A 68 -22.23 -6.41 -12.91
CA ALA A 68 -21.09 -7.02 -12.24
C ALA A 68 -21.52 -8.09 -11.23
N ASN A 69 -20.61 -9.02 -10.92
CA ASN A 69 -20.85 -10.00 -9.87
C ASN A 69 -20.88 -9.32 -8.50
N GLU A 70 -21.81 -9.72 -7.63
CA GLU A 70 -21.86 -9.24 -6.25
C GLU A 70 -21.33 -10.30 -5.29
N LYS A 71 -20.43 -9.88 -4.39
CA LYS A 71 -19.86 -10.75 -3.37
C LYS A 71 -19.53 -9.96 -2.11
N TYR A 72 -19.78 -10.55 -0.93
CA TYR A 72 -19.25 -10.02 0.32
C TYR A 72 -17.75 -10.30 0.39
N CYS A 73 -16.96 -9.24 0.53
CA CYS A 73 -15.49 -9.30 0.58
C CYS A 73 -15.00 -8.78 1.92
N VAL A 74 -14.01 -9.48 2.47
CA VAL A 74 -13.12 -9.01 3.52
C VAL A 74 -11.85 -8.55 2.83
N ILE A 75 -11.52 -7.27 2.88
CA ILE A 75 -10.38 -6.70 2.16
C ILE A 75 -9.53 -5.91 3.16
N SER A 76 -8.29 -6.35 3.36
CA SER A 76 -7.35 -5.68 4.27
C SER A 76 -7.15 -4.22 3.87
N ASN A 77 -7.08 -3.35 4.87
CA ASN A 77 -6.84 -1.92 4.70
C ASN A 77 -7.88 -1.21 3.81
N HIS A 78 -9.04 -1.86 3.66
CA HIS A 78 -10.27 -1.35 3.03
C HIS A 78 -11.48 -1.69 3.92
N GLY A 79 -12.66 -1.28 3.54
CA GLY A 79 -13.88 -1.66 4.25
C GLY A 79 -14.42 -3.03 3.80
N ASN A 80 -14.79 -3.88 4.77
CA ASN A 80 -15.56 -5.10 4.50
C ASN A 80 -16.95 -4.77 3.97
N GLY A 81 -17.49 -5.61 3.11
CA GLY A 81 -18.83 -5.43 2.58
C GLY A 81 -19.04 -6.03 1.20
N THR A 82 -20.26 -5.90 0.70
CA THR A 82 -20.60 -6.35 -0.65
C THR A 82 -19.94 -5.47 -1.69
N LYS A 83 -19.19 -6.10 -2.58
CA LYS A 83 -18.50 -5.45 -3.70
C LYS A 83 -19.08 -5.91 -5.03
N LYS A 84 -19.16 -5.02 -5.99
CA LYS A 84 -19.45 -5.31 -7.39
C LYS A 84 -18.16 -5.59 -8.11
N ILE A 85 -18.01 -6.75 -8.75
CA ILE A 85 -16.74 -7.27 -9.25
C ILE A 85 -16.89 -7.67 -10.70
N LEU A 86 -16.01 -7.15 -11.58
CA LEU A 86 -16.01 -7.53 -13.00
C LEU A 86 -15.43 -8.94 -13.19
N PHE A 87 -14.18 -9.17 -12.76
CA PHE A 87 -13.50 -10.46 -12.84
C PHE A 87 -13.42 -11.09 -11.45
N SER A 88 -14.33 -12.01 -11.13
CA SER A 88 -14.29 -12.82 -9.91
C SER A 88 -13.78 -14.21 -10.25
N LEU A 89 -12.48 -14.46 -10.03
CA LEU A 89 -11.76 -15.65 -10.47
C LEU A 89 -11.25 -16.43 -9.26
N ALA A 90 -11.79 -17.64 -9.04
CA ALA A 90 -11.47 -18.44 -7.87
C ALA A 90 -11.10 -19.87 -8.24
N ASN A 91 -10.10 -20.43 -7.51
CA ASN A 91 -9.69 -21.84 -7.58
C ASN A 91 -9.10 -22.28 -8.95
N TYR A 92 -8.59 -21.36 -9.74
CA TYR A 92 -7.91 -21.70 -11.00
C TYR A 92 -6.49 -22.20 -10.73
N LYS A 93 -6.07 -23.24 -11.47
CA LYS A 93 -4.67 -23.70 -11.52
C LYS A 93 -3.81 -22.76 -12.35
N THR A 94 -4.36 -22.28 -13.46
CA THR A 94 -3.63 -21.38 -14.36
C THR A 94 -4.57 -20.34 -14.93
N ILE A 95 -4.18 -19.08 -14.82
CA ILE A 95 -4.85 -17.93 -15.45
C ILE A 95 -3.80 -17.15 -16.24
N GLU A 96 -4.01 -16.98 -17.53
CA GLU A 96 -3.24 -16.07 -18.37
C GLU A 96 -4.19 -15.00 -18.95
N ILE A 97 -3.95 -13.72 -18.68
CA ILE A 97 -4.72 -12.60 -19.26
C ILE A 97 -3.81 -11.80 -20.17
N ILE A 98 -4.16 -11.73 -21.45
CA ILE A 98 -3.46 -10.95 -22.47
C ILE A 98 -4.33 -9.79 -22.87
N GLY A 99 -3.97 -8.59 -22.40
CA GLY A 99 -4.72 -7.36 -22.61
C GLY A 99 -4.55 -6.76 -24.01
N ASN A 100 -3.45 -7.02 -24.72
CA ASN A 100 -3.15 -6.48 -26.06
C ASN A 100 -3.30 -4.95 -26.18
N GLY A 101 -3.11 -4.22 -25.06
CA GLY A 101 -3.34 -2.77 -25.00
C GLY A 101 -4.82 -2.37 -24.85
N ALA A 102 -5.70 -3.29 -24.49
CA ALA A 102 -7.07 -2.98 -24.12
C ALA A 102 -7.14 -2.08 -22.89
N THR A 103 -8.13 -1.20 -22.87
CA THR A 103 -8.46 -0.33 -21.74
C THR A 103 -9.80 -0.76 -21.16
N LEU A 104 -9.82 -1.14 -19.89
CA LEU A 104 -11.05 -1.27 -19.10
C LEU A 104 -11.37 0.10 -18.50
N LEU A 105 -12.42 0.74 -18.99
CA LEU A 105 -12.88 2.05 -18.54
C LEU A 105 -14.12 1.86 -17.67
N PHE A 106 -13.94 2.06 -16.36
CA PHE A 106 -14.98 1.85 -15.37
C PHE A 106 -15.80 3.12 -15.11
N HIS A 107 -17.04 2.93 -14.76
CA HIS A 107 -17.93 3.95 -14.21
C HIS A 107 -18.45 3.48 -12.85
N GLY A 108 -18.43 4.39 -11.85
CA GLY A 108 -18.97 4.08 -10.53
C GLY A 108 -18.14 3.08 -9.71
N ARG A 109 -18.76 2.53 -8.66
CA ARG A 109 -18.09 1.64 -7.72
C ARG A 109 -18.07 0.19 -8.20
N ILE A 110 -16.99 -0.18 -8.83
CA ILE A 110 -16.74 -1.54 -9.30
C ILE A 110 -15.29 -1.92 -9.00
N MET A 111 -15.08 -3.15 -8.55
CA MET A 111 -13.77 -3.76 -8.35
C MET A 111 -13.38 -4.51 -9.64
N PRO A 112 -12.29 -4.12 -10.32
CA PRO A 112 -11.93 -4.76 -11.59
C PRO A 112 -11.62 -6.24 -11.46
N PHE A 113 -10.72 -6.62 -10.54
CA PHE A 113 -10.25 -7.99 -10.43
C PHE A 113 -10.18 -8.49 -8.99
N LEU A 114 -10.76 -9.66 -8.75
CA LEU A 114 -10.61 -10.45 -7.54
C LEU A 114 -10.13 -11.86 -7.92
N PHE A 115 -8.96 -12.25 -7.41
CA PHE A 115 -8.42 -13.59 -7.53
C PHE A 115 -8.39 -14.25 -6.16
N GLU A 116 -8.96 -15.47 -6.04
CA GLU A 116 -9.00 -16.20 -4.79
C GLU A 116 -8.49 -17.63 -4.99
N ASN A 117 -7.51 -18.04 -4.19
CA ASN A 117 -6.97 -19.40 -4.19
C ASN A 117 -6.51 -19.90 -5.58
N CYS A 118 -5.91 -19.01 -6.38
CA CYS A 118 -5.37 -19.33 -7.71
C CYS A 118 -3.87 -19.62 -7.64
N GLN A 119 -3.36 -20.53 -8.49
CA GLN A 119 -1.99 -21.05 -8.31
C GLN A 119 -0.94 -20.48 -9.27
N SER A 120 -1.33 -20.06 -10.45
CA SER A 120 -0.42 -19.47 -11.43
C SER A 120 -1.18 -18.40 -12.20
N ILE A 121 -0.79 -17.16 -12.03
CA ILE A 121 -1.49 -16.00 -12.61
C ILE A 121 -0.49 -15.18 -13.42
N LYS A 122 -0.78 -14.95 -14.70
CA LYS A 122 -0.02 -14.05 -15.57
C LYS A 122 -0.96 -13.05 -16.21
N ILE A 123 -0.70 -11.75 -16.02
CA ILE A 123 -1.50 -10.67 -16.62
C ILE A 123 -0.55 -9.73 -17.35
N LYS A 124 -0.84 -9.43 -18.62
CA LYS A 124 0.02 -8.59 -19.44
C LYS A 124 -0.75 -7.61 -20.31
N GLY A 125 -0.25 -6.35 -20.35
CA GLY A 125 -0.61 -5.36 -21.36
C GLY A 125 -2.04 -4.84 -21.25
N LEU A 126 -2.53 -4.55 -20.03
CA LEU A 126 -3.89 -4.08 -19.75
C LEU A 126 -3.85 -2.68 -19.12
N THR A 127 -4.82 -1.83 -19.48
CA THR A 127 -5.01 -0.51 -18.86
C THR A 127 -6.31 -0.45 -18.07
N ILE A 128 -6.24 0.09 -16.85
CA ILE A 128 -7.37 0.30 -15.93
C ILE A 128 -7.57 1.79 -15.73
N ASN A 129 -8.78 2.27 -15.93
CA ASN A 129 -9.12 3.68 -15.72
C ASN A 129 -10.59 3.83 -15.31
N TRP A 130 -10.95 5.00 -14.80
CA TRP A 130 -12.33 5.45 -14.56
C TRP A 130 -12.60 6.70 -15.39
N ASP A 131 -13.78 6.83 -15.93
CA ASP A 131 -14.23 8.04 -16.63
C ASP A 131 -14.39 9.20 -15.64
N ILE A 132 -15.00 8.95 -14.48
CA ILE A 132 -15.16 9.91 -13.39
C ILE A 132 -14.36 9.44 -12.16
N PRO A 133 -13.33 10.19 -11.72
CA PRO A 133 -12.54 9.80 -10.56
C PRO A 133 -13.32 10.04 -9.25
N PHE A 134 -13.01 9.27 -8.21
CA PHE A 134 -13.63 9.38 -6.89
C PHE A 134 -12.92 10.41 -5.99
N THR A 135 -12.60 11.57 -6.55
CA THR A 135 -11.98 12.67 -5.82
C THR A 135 -12.55 14.00 -6.28
N PHE A 136 -13.03 14.82 -5.34
CA PHE A 136 -13.34 16.22 -5.63
C PHE A 136 -12.06 16.95 -5.99
N LEU A 137 -12.10 17.85 -6.97
CA LEU A 137 -10.96 18.64 -7.37
C LEU A 137 -11.39 20.09 -7.63
N GLY A 138 -10.61 21.05 -7.13
CA GLY A 138 -10.81 22.47 -7.40
C GLY A 138 -9.55 23.28 -7.13
N GLU A 139 -9.51 24.50 -7.67
CA GLU A 139 -8.42 25.46 -7.47
C GLU A 139 -8.75 26.40 -6.30
N VAL A 140 -7.83 26.55 -5.36
CA VAL A 140 -7.94 27.54 -4.28
C VAL A 140 -7.75 28.93 -4.87
N VAL A 141 -8.79 29.76 -4.85
CA VAL A 141 -8.75 31.10 -5.46
C VAL A 141 -8.63 32.22 -4.43
N SER A 142 -9.07 31.97 -3.18
CA SER A 142 -8.95 32.93 -2.08
C SER A 142 -8.97 32.22 -0.72
N ILE A 143 -8.32 32.82 0.27
CA ILE A 143 -8.33 32.36 1.67
C ILE A 143 -8.47 33.54 2.61
N ASN A 144 -9.17 33.31 3.74
CA ASN A 144 -9.19 34.22 4.88
C ASN A 144 -9.05 33.41 6.17
N SER A 145 -7.82 33.29 6.65
CA SER A 145 -7.50 32.52 7.86
C SER A 145 -8.05 33.16 9.15
N LYS A 146 -8.29 34.48 9.18
CA LYS A 146 -8.86 35.18 10.34
C LYS A 146 -10.33 34.86 10.51
N GLU A 147 -11.09 34.91 9.43
CA GLU A 147 -12.52 34.57 9.40
C GLU A 147 -12.77 33.08 9.28
N GLY A 148 -11.75 32.28 8.91
CA GLY A 148 -11.84 30.82 8.84
C GLY A 148 -12.57 30.32 7.60
N TRP A 149 -12.20 30.81 6.41
CA TRP A 149 -12.76 30.31 5.16
C TRP A 149 -11.72 30.25 4.03
N ARG A 150 -12.04 29.39 3.04
CA ARG A 150 -11.34 29.31 1.74
C ARG A 150 -12.36 29.27 0.62
N GLU A 151 -12.01 29.83 -0.52
CA GLU A 151 -12.83 29.81 -1.74
C GLU A 151 -12.15 28.95 -2.79
N ILE A 152 -12.92 28.02 -3.37
CA ILE A 152 -12.45 27.03 -4.33
C ILE A 152 -13.25 27.19 -5.62
N LYS A 153 -12.54 27.25 -6.76
CA LYS A 153 -13.10 27.10 -8.09
C LYS A 153 -13.12 25.62 -8.44
N PRO A 154 -14.28 24.94 -8.40
CA PRO A 154 -14.35 23.51 -8.66
C PRO A 154 -14.11 23.20 -10.15
N PHE A 155 -13.50 22.06 -10.44
CA PHE A 155 -13.38 21.52 -11.78
C PHE A 155 -14.55 20.58 -12.08
N GLN A 156 -14.91 20.47 -13.38
CA GLN A 156 -16.04 19.64 -13.82
C GLN A 156 -15.67 18.16 -13.99
N ASP A 157 -14.38 17.85 -14.13
CA ASP A 157 -13.87 16.49 -14.39
C ASP A 157 -13.84 15.59 -13.15
N GLY A 158 -14.39 16.05 -12.03
CA GLY A 158 -14.52 15.30 -10.80
C GLY A 158 -15.96 14.87 -10.53
N PHE A 159 -16.22 14.43 -9.28
CA PHE A 159 -17.58 14.13 -8.84
C PHE A 159 -18.56 15.27 -9.12
N CYS A 160 -19.78 14.91 -9.54
CA CYS A 160 -20.88 15.83 -9.46
C CYS A 160 -21.05 16.29 -7.99
N TRP A 161 -21.19 17.57 -7.76
CA TRP A 161 -21.40 18.12 -6.43
C TRP A 161 -22.57 19.11 -6.42
N LYS A 162 -23.19 19.28 -5.28
CA LYS A 162 -24.20 20.30 -5.01
C LYS A 162 -24.07 20.81 -3.59
N VAL A 163 -24.57 22.03 -3.36
CA VAL A 163 -24.69 22.60 -2.01
C VAL A 163 -26.16 22.53 -1.62
N GLU A 164 -26.44 21.85 -0.52
CA GLU A 164 -27.79 21.76 0.07
C GLU A 164 -27.72 22.08 1.56
N LYS A 165 -28.54 23.04 2.00
CA LYS A 165 -28.63 23.45 3.42
C LYS A 165 -27.27 23.80 4.03
N GLY A 166 -26.40 24.47 3.26
CA GLY A 166 -25.06 24.87 3.70
C GLY A 166 -24.04 23.73 3.80
N GLN A 167 -24.32 22.58 3.22
CA GLN A 167 -23.40 21.44 3.16
C GLN A 167 -23.11 21.04 1.73
N ILE A 168 -21.87 20.63 1.46
CA ILE A 168 -21.52 20.02 0.18
C ILE A 168 -21.97 18.57 0.19
N LYS A 169 -22.58 18.15 -0.91
CA LYS A 169 -22.98 16.76 -1.15
C LYS A 169 -22.52 16.35 -2.53
N PHE A 170 -22.12 15.12 -2.65
CA PHE A 170 -21.69 14.49 -3.88
C PHE A 170 -22.75 13.46 -4.28
N PRO A 171 -23.78 13.87 -5.07
CA PRO A 171 -24.80 12.95 -5.50
C PRO A 171 -24.19 11.94 -6.46
N ASN A 172 -24.42 10.79 -6.11
CA ASN A 172 -24.54 9.58 -6.88
C ASN A 172 -23.79 9.41 -8.19
N ILE A 173 -22.72 8.66 -8.08
CA ILE A 173 -22.36 7.69 -9.09
C ILE A 173 -22.73 6.34 -8.47
N ASP A 174 -23.68 5.62 -9.02
CA ASP A 174 -24.18 4.29 -8.56
C ASP A 174 -24.76 4.22 -7.14
N GLY A 175 -25.58 5.15 -6.74
CA GLY A 175 -26.13 5.12 -5.40
C GLY A 175 -25.13 5.46 -4.29
N PHE A 176 -23.91 5.86 -4.61
CA PHE A 176 -22.92 6.29 -3.64
C PHE A 176 -23.12 7.75 -3.27
N ASN A 177 -23.48 8.01 -2.03
CA ASN A 177 -23.56 9.33 -1.45
C ASN A 177 -22.33 9.59 -0.59
N TYR A 178 -21.52 10.50 -1.05
CA TYR A 178 -20.39 11.05 -0.39
C TYR A 178 -20.80 12.43 0.15
N THR A 179 -20.72 12.62 1.45
CA THR A 179 -21.37 13.78 2.10
C THR A 179 -20.40 14.77 2.74
N CYS A 180 -19.09 14.51 2.71
CA CYS A 180 -18.09 15.42 3.24
C CYS A 180 -16.85 15.47 2.38
N LEU A 181 -16.04 16.50 2.55
CA LEU A 181 -14.75 16.61 1.87
C LEU A 181 -13.72 15.62 2.43
N GLY A 182 -13.69 15.44 3.76
CA GLY A 182 -12.82 14.48 4.43
C GLY A 182 -11.34 14.71 4.15
N SER A 183 -10.63 13.64 3.87
CA SER A 183 -9.18 13.68 3.60
C SER A 183 -8.86 14.51 2.36
N THR A 184 -8.20 15.63 2.58
CA THR A 184 -7.98 16.69 1.60
C THR A 184 -6.51 17.08 1.54
N LEU A 185 -5.97 17.29 0.34
CA LEU A 185 -4.56 17.61 0.13
C LEU A 185 -4.37 18.61 -1.02
N PRO A 186 -3.48 19.62 -0.87
CA PRO A 186 -3.16 20.57 -1.93
C PRO A 186 -2.02 20.07 -2.83
N PHE A 187 -2.16 20.34 -4.13
CA PHE A 187 -1.20 20.00 -5.18
C PHE A 187 -0.76 21.24 -5.97
N GLU A 188 0.48 21.28 -6.37
CA GLU A 188 1.00 22.29 -7.29
C GLU A 188 0.37 22.11 -8.68
N LYS A 189 -0.23 23.15 -9.24
CA LYS A 189 -0.96 23.10 -10.51
C LYS A 189 -0.11 22.61 -11.70
N ARG A 190 1.16 23.02 -11.76
CA ARG A 190 2.06 22.71 -12.87
C ARG A 190 2.70 21.33 -12.77
N THR A 191 3.23 21.00 -11.59
CA THR A 191 4.01 19.78 -11.37
C THR A 191 3.16 18.60 -10.92
N LYS A 192 1.95 18.89 -10.41
CA LYS A 192 1.05 17.93 -9.77
C LYS A 192 1.67 17.20 -8.57
N ARG A 193 2.71 17.78 -7.99
CA ARG A 193 3.28 17.37 -6.71
C ARG A 193 2.43 17.91 -5.57
N VAL A 194 2.49 17.25 -4.43
CA VAL A 194 1.96 17.82 -3.20
C VAL A 194 2.67 19.15 -2.92
N VAL A 195 1.93 20.15 -2.46
CA VAL A 195 2.48 21.48 -2.14
C VAL A 195 3.55 21.36 -1.05
N HIS A 196 4.67 22.06 -1.25
CA HIS A 196 5.74 22.15 -0.27
C HIS A 196 5.23 22.54 1.12
N GLY A 197 5.62 21.78 2.13
CA GLY A 197 5.20 22.01 3.51
C GLY A 197 3.75 21.70 3.82
N ALA A 198 3.01 21.08 2.91
CA ALA A 198 1.63 20.68 3.14
C ALA A 198 1.52 19.65 4.27
N ILE A 199 0.40 19.71 4.97
CA ILE A 199 -0.06 18.67 5.89
C ILE A 199 -1.43 18.16 5.43
N ASP A 200 -1.78 16.96 5.85
CA ASP A 200 -3.11 16.41 5.60
C ASP A 200 -4.17 17.28 6.27
N ILE A 201 -5.24 17.56 5.56
CA ILE A 201 -6.41 18.26 6.05
C ILE A 201 -7.54 17.25 6.16
N ASP A 202 -8.05 17.02 7.36
CA ASP A 202 -9.30 16.28 7.57
C ASP A 202 -10.44 17.30 7.57
N SER A 203 -11.00 17.57 6.39
CA SER A 203 -11.93 18.65 6.15
C SER A 203 -13.35 18.33 6.60
N ASN A 204 -13.82 19.04 7.61
CA ASN A 204 -15.18 18.95 8.14
C ASN A 204 -15.77 20.37 8.30
N PRO A 205 -16.21 20.99 7.20
CA PRO A 205 -16.65 22.38 7.19
C PRO A 205 -17.91 22.60 8.02
N SER A 206 -17.95 23.74 8.72
CA SER A 206 -19.15 24.23 9.42
C SER A 206 -20.22 24.75 8.46
N GLY A 207 -19.85 25.10 7.24
CA GLY A 207 -20.75 25.55 6.19
C GLY A 207 -20.08 25.65 4.85
N VAL A 208 -20.86 25.47 3.78
CA VAL A 208 -20.45 25.67 2.40
C VAL A 208 -21.48 26.52 1.67
N GLU A 209 -21.01 27.52 0.93
CA GLU A 209 -21.83 28.45 0.17
C GLU A 209 -21.38 28.44 -1.29
N ARG A 210 -22.35 28.41 -2.20
CA ARG A 210 -22.11 28.60 -3.64
C ARG A 210 -22.19 30.09 -3.96
N MET A 211 -21.07 30.64 -4.40
CA MET A 211 -20.96 32.06 -4.77
C MET A 211 -21.59 32.33 -6.14
N GLU A 212 -21.94 33.59 -6.43
CA GLU A 212 -22.50 34.01 -7.72
C GLU A 212 -21.60 33.70 -8.92
N ASN A 213 -20.28 33.70 -8.71
CA ASN A 213 -19.29 33.35 -9.73
C ASN A 213 -19.13 31.84 -9.95
N GLY A 214 -19.92 31.01 -9.25
CA GLY A 214 -19.88 29.55 -9.32
C GLY A 214 -18.85 28.89 -8.42
N ASN A 215 -18.02 29.65 -7.71
CA ASN A 215 -17.08 29.14 -6.73
C ASN A 215 -17.79 28.60 -5.48
N LEU A 216 -17.07 27.79 -4.69
CA LEU A 216 -17.49 27.33 -3.38
C LEU A 216 -16.70 28.06 -2.30
N ARG A 217 -17.39 28.73 -1.36
CA ARG A 217 -16.78 29.22 -0.15
C ARG A 217 -17.02 28.22 0.97
N ILE A 218 -15.92 27.73 1.57
CA ILE A 218 -15.91 26.67 2.58
C ILE A 218 -15.48 27.30 3.89
N TYR A 219 -16.39 27.30 4.87
CA TYR A 219 -16.17 27.85 6.19
C TYR A 219 -15.61 26.78 7.12
N GLU A 220 -14.33 26.90 7.44
CA GLU A 220 -13.60 25.97 8.29
C GLU A 220 -12.32 26.60 8.83
N LYS A 221 -12.14 26.56 10.16
CA LYS A 221 -10.87 26.99 10.77
C LYS A 221 -9.85 25.85 10.67
N LEU A 222 -8.77 26.12 9.94
CA LEU A 222 -7.68 25.17 9.72
C LEU A 222 -6.40 25.66 10.40
N ASN A 223 -5.57 24.72 10.85
CA ASN A 223 -4.21 25.00 11.30
C ASN A 223 -3.25 25.25 10.12
N TYR A 224 -3.63 24.77 8.93
CA TYR A 224 -2.90 24.94 7.69
C TYR A 224 -3.88 25.27 6.56
N TYR A 225 -3.71 26.40 5.92
CA TYR A 225 -4.49 26.79 4.75
C TYR A 225 -3.69 26.51 3.49
N PRO A 226 -4.28 25.78 2.51
CA PRO A 226 -3.63 25.55 1.22
C PRO A 226 -3.39 26.88 0.50
N PRO A 227 -2.24 27.08 -0.16
CA PRO A 227 -1.95 28.35 -0.83
C PRO A 227 -2.89 28.61 -2.01
N VAL A 228 -3.16 29.89 -2.27
CA VAL A 228 -3.90 30.33 -3.45
C VAL A 228 -3.19 29.87 -4.73
N GLY A 229 -3.93 29.34 -5.70
CA GLY A 229 -3.42 28.73 -6.92
C GLY A 229 -3.11 27.22 -6.82
N ALA A 230 -3.15 26.65 -5.61
CA ALA A 230 -3.04 25.19 -5.45
C ALA A 230 -4.32 24.49 -5.92
N LEU A 231 -4.15 23.27 -6.45
CA LEU A 231 -5.24 22.34 -6.69
C LEU A 231 -5.54 21.56 -5.43
N LEU A 232 -6.76 21.67 -4.92
CA LEU A 232 -7.21 20.99 -3.72
C LEU A 232 -7.99 19.74 -4.12
N SER A 233 -7.51 18.57 -3.71
CA SER A 233 -8.20 17.31 -3.94
C SER A 233 -8.68 16.70 -2.64
N SER A 234 -9.93 16.22 -2.62
CA SER A 234 -10.57 15.57 -1.47
C SER A 234 -11.10 14.21 -1.88
N LYS A 235 -10.88 13.18 -1.06
CA LYS A 235 -11.32 11.80 -1.33
C LYS A 235 -12.42 11.30 -0.40
N GLY A 236 -12.93 12.17 0.47
CA GLY A 236 -14.01 11.85 1.38
C GLY A 236 -13.62 11.37 2.75
N ASP A 237 -14.63 10.95 3.48
CA ASP A 237 -14.42 10.38 4.80
C ASP A 237 -13.73 9.02 4.72
N ARG A 238 -13.16 8.63 5.85
CA ARG A 238 -12.34 7.42 5.96
C ARG A 238 -13.13 6.11 5.75
N GLU A 239 -14.43 6.13 5.96
CA GLU A 239 -15.27 4.95 5.79
C GLU A 239 -15.55 4.64 4.30
N HIS A 240 -15.39 5.65 3.43
CA HIS A 240 -15.79 5.57 2.03
C HIS A 240 -14.65 5.82 1.03
N ASP A 241 -13.49 6.28 1.50
CA ASP A 241 -12.37 6.71 0.66
C ASP A 241 -11.59 5.55 0.01
N ARG A 242 -11.88 4.29 0.41
CA ARG A 242 -11.26 3.07 -0.10
C ARG A 242 -12.32 1.99 -0.33
N TYR A 243 -12.98 2.03 -1.50
CA TYR A 243 -14.00 1.03 -1.82
C TYR A 243 -13.41 -0.35 -2.08
N ALA A 244 -12.46 -0.46 -3.01
CA ALA A 244 -11.77 -1.69 -3.38
C ALA A 244 -10.49 -1.39 -4.16
N PRO A 245 -9.48 -2.30 -4.14
CA PRO A 245 -8.32 -2.19 -5.01
C PRO A 245 -8.70 -2.47 -6.48
N ALA A 246 -7.82 -2.06 -7.42
CA ALA A 246 -8.00 -2.46 -8.82
C ALA A 246 -7.76 -3.97 -9.02
N PHE A 247 -6.78 -4.52 -8.30
CA PHE A 247 -6.48 -5.94 -8.28
C PHE A 247 -6.36 -6.42 -6.84
N ASP A 248 -7.12 -7.45 -6.47
CA ASP A 248 -7.04 -8.14 -5.18
C ASP A 248 -6.68 -9.62 -5.40
N PHE A 249 -5.56 -10.04 -4.78
CA PHE A 249 -5.05 -11.42 -4.84
C PHE A 249 -5.07 -12.03 -3.45
N LYS A 250 -6.00 -12.94 -3.20
CA LYS A 250 -6.20 -13.62 -1.92
C LYS A 250 -5.74 -15.08 -2.00
N GLU A 251 -4.79 -15.45 -1.14
CA GLU A 251 -4.28 -16.83 -1.06
C GLU A 251 -3.82 -17.39 -2.42
N CYS A 252 -3.28 -16.51 -3.28
CA CYS A 252 -2.81 -16.85 -4.61
C CYS A 252 -1.30 -17.13 -4.63
N LYS A 253 -0.84 -17.85 -5.67
CA LYS A 253 0.58 -18.21 -5.85
C LYS A 253 1.08 -17.91 -7.24
N ASN A 254 2.38 -17.61 -7.33
CA ASN A 254 3.11 -17.43 -8.59
C ASN A 254 2.42 -16.41 -9.51
N ILE A 255 2.37 -15.17 -9.04
CA ILE A 255 1.69 -14.08 -9.72
C ILE A 255 2.72 -13.24 -10.50
N CYS A 256 2.48 -13.02 -11.77
CA CYS A 256 3.29 -12.17 -12.63
C CYS A 256 2.40 -11.15 -13.35
N LEU A 257 2.63 -9.86 -13.04
CA LEU A 257 1.96 -8.71 -13.65
C LEU A 257 2.98 -7.97 -14.51
N ASP A 258 2.79 -7.90 -15.81
CA ASP A 258 3.72 -7.27 -16.74
C ASP A 258 3.01 -6.23 -17.61
N SER A 259 3.57 -5.04 -17.69
CA SER A 259 3.06 -3.96 -18.57
C SER A 259 1.60 -3.57 -18.27
N ILE A 260 1.24 -3.53 -16.98
CA ILE A 260 -0.08 -3.06 -16.52
C ILE A 260 -0.04 -1.56 -16.30
N THR A 261 -1.07 -0.86 -16.76
CA THR A 261 -1.25 0.58 -16.50
C THR A 261 -2.50 0.80 -15.67
N ILE A 262 -2.38 1.50 -14.53
CA ILE A 262 -3.51 1.93 -13.71
C ILE A 262 -3.52 3.45 -13.66
N HIS A 263 -4.58 4.06 -14.17
CA HIS A 263 -4.77 5.51 -14.15
C HIS A 263 -5.59 6.00 -12.96
N HIS A 264 -6.44 5.13 -12.43
CA HIS A 264 -7.23 5.38 -11.22
C HIS A 264 -7.62 4.07 -10.56
N ALA A 265 -7.87 4.11 -9.25
CA ALA A 265 -8.48 3.03 -8.48
C ALA A 265 -9.22 3.62 -7.26
N LEU A 266 -10.27 2.93 -6.83
CA LEU A 266 -11.12 3.34 -5.71
C LEU A 266 -10.57 2.92 -4.34
N GLY A 267 -9.31 2.61 -4.28
CA GLY A 267 -8.51 2.16 -3.17
C GLY A 267 -7.08 2.00 -3.63
N MET A 268 -6.48 0.84 -3.40
CA MET A 268 -5.12 0.50 -3.83
C MET A 268 -5.06 0.10 -5.32
N GLY A 269 -3.87 0.19 -5.92
CA GLY A 269 -3.63 -0.35 -7.25
C GLY A 269 -3.60 -1.88 -7.23
N PHE A 270 -2.62 -2.45 -6.54
CA PHE A 270 -2.46 -3.90 -6.35
C PHE A 270 -2.44 -4.25 -4.87
N LEU A 271 -3.31 -5.15 -4.45
CA LEU A 271 -3.35 -5.71 -3.11
C LEU A 271 -3.09 -7.22 -3.16
N PHE A 272 -2.18 -7.70 -2.29
CA PHE A 272 -1.86 -9.11 -2.14
C PHE A 272 -2.06 -9.51 -0.68
N GLU A 273 -2.95 -10.47 -0.43
CA GLU A 273 -3.29 -10.96 0.89
C GLU A 273 -2.95 -12.46 0.97
N ARG A 274 -2.06 -12.84 1.90
CA ARG A 274 -1.60 -14.24 2.06
C ARG A 274 -1.24 -14.92 0.72
N SER A 275 -0.56 -14.19 -0.14
CA SER A 275 -0.13 -14.67 -1.45
C SER A 275 1.37 -15.01 -1.47
N GLU A 276 1.79 -15.83 -2.42
CA GLU A 276 3.14 -16.39 -2.49
C GLU A 276 3.76 -16.18 -3.88
N ASN A 277 4.99 -15.66 -3.93
CA ASN A 277 5.78 -15.37 -5.14
C ASN A 277 5.08 -14.38 -6.10
N MET A 278 5.33 -13.11 -5.92
CA MET A 278 4.72 -12.01 -6.69
C MET A 278 5.76 -11.22 -7.47
N GLN A 279 5.46 -10.96 -8.73
CA GLN A 279 6.28 -10.11 -9.61
C GLN A 279 5.43 -9.04 -10.27
N ILE A 280 5.87 -7.79 -10.16
CA ILE A 280 5.28 -6.63 -10.85
C ILE A 280 6.38 -6.04 -11.73
N LEU A 281 6.23 -6.16 -13.04
CA LEU A 281 7.25 -5.85 -14.03
C LEU A 281 6.75 -4.79 -15.00
N ASN A 282 7.60 -3.82 -15.36
CA ASN A 282 7.34 -2.85 -16.43
C ASN A 282 5.97 -2.15 -16.34
N SER A 283 5.39 -2.09 -15.14
CA SER A 283 4.03 -1.64 -14.88
C SER A 283 4.01 -0.22 -14.34
N GLN A 284 2.88 0.47 -14.53
CA GLN A 284 2.79 1.84 -14.10
C GLN A 284 1.44 2.18 -13.48
N ILE A 285 1.49 3.00 -12.45
CA ILE A 285 0.35 3.63 -11.81
C ILE A 285 0.58 5.12 -11.93
N VAL A 286 -0.10 5.77 -12.86
CA VAL A 286 0.20 7.14 -13.28
C VAL A 286 -1.06 7.85 -13.75
N LEU A 287 -1.06 9.16 -13.72
CA LEU A 287 -2.15 9.95 -14.30
C LEU A 287 -2.28 9.73 -15.81
N PRO A 288 -3.50 9.78 -16.37
CA PRO A 288 -3.68 9.83 -17.82
C PRO A 288 -2.97 11.05 -18.43
N LYS A 289 -2.59 10.97 -19.69
CA LYS A 289 -2.05 12.13 -20.43
C LYS A 289 -3.13 13.21 -20.58
N HIS A 290 -2.73 14.47 -20.56
CA HIS A 290 -3.59 15.64 -20.79
C HIS A 290 -4.79 15.74 -19.82
N THR A 291 -4.66 15.24 -18.60
CA THR A 291 -5.70 15.30 -17.57
C THR A 291 -5.51 16.48 -16.63
N GLN A 292 -6.62 16.98 -16.07
CA GLN A 292 -6.58 17.88 -14.91
C GLN A 292 -6.42 17.15 -13.58
N ARG A 293 -6.63 15.83 -13.53
CA ARG A 293 -6.49 15.01 -12.33
C ARG A 293 -5.10 15.18 -11.70
N VAL A 294 -5.04 15.09 -10.40
CA VAL A 294 -3.81 15.12 -9.61
C VAL A 294 -3.59 13.83 -8.83
N ILE A 295 -4.56 12.91 -8.87
CA ILE A 295 -4.59 11.66 -8.14
C ILE A 295 -4.75 10.49 -9.10
N SER A 296 -3.93 9.46 -8.92
CA SER A 296 -4.07 8.14 -9.53
C SER A 296 -4.92 7.22 -8.61
N PRO A 297 -4.44 6.26 -7.80
CA PRO A 297 -5.29 5.56 -6.84
C PRO A 297 -5.53 6.41 -5.58
N THR A 298 -6.64 6.16 -4.90
CA THR A 298 -6.99 6.86 -3.65
C THR A 298 -6.25 6.33 -2.42
N ALA A 299 -5.50 5.24 -2.57
CA ALA A 299 -4.64 4.64 -1.55
C ALA A 299 -3.28 4.26 -2.16
N ASP A 300 -2.65 3.15 -1.70
CA ASP A 300 -1.32 2.73 -2.09
C ASP A 300 -1.23 2.28 -3.56
N ALA A 301 -0.05 2.38 -4.15
CA ALA A 301 0.16 1.74 -5.45
C ALA A 301 0.21 0.22 -5.31
N THR A 302 0.99 -0.31 -4.36
CA THR A 302 1.09 -1.75 -4.10
C THR A 302 1.10 -2.04 -2.60
N HIS A 303 0.42 -3.10 -2.19
CA HIS A 303 0.28 -3.46 -0.79
C HIS A 303 0.31 -4.98 -0.60
N PHE A 304 1.12 -5.46 0.35
CA PHE A 304 1.36 -6.88 0.59
C PHE A 304 1.15 -7.20 2.07
N VAL A 305 0.13 -8.00 2.37
CA VAL A 305 -0.25 -8.36 3.75
C VAL A 305 -0.06 -9.86 3.99
N ASN A 306 0.75 -10.23 4.99
CA ASN A 306 1.05 -11.63 5.30
C ASN A 306 1.36 -12.48 4.05
N CYS A 307 2.19 -11.95 3.16
CA CYS A 307 2.68 -12.66 1.98
C CYS A 307 3.93 -13.47 2.33
N LYS A 308 4.32 -14.42 1.45
CA LYS A 308 5.56 -15.20 1.59
C LYS A 308 6.22 -15.46 0.23
N GLY A 309 7.39 -16.10 0.25
CA GLY A 309 8.21 -16.30 -0.95
C GLY A 309 8.86 -14.98 -1.39
N ASP A 310 8.99 -14.77 -2.69
CA ASP A 310 9.68 -13.62 -3.23
C ASP A 310 8.72 -12.55 -3.74
N ILE A 311 8.98 -11.30 -3.38
CA ILE A 311 8.34 -10.11 -3.98
C ILE A 311 9.38 -9.41 -4.84
N LEU A 312 9.09 -9.24 -6.13
CA LEU A 312 9.89 -8.47 -7.07
C LEU A 312 9.06 -7.35 -7.70
N ILE A 313 9.53 -6.11 -7.56
CA ILE A 313 9.00 -4.94 -8.28
C ILE A 313 10.15 -4.39 -9.13
N GLU A 314 10.00 -4.45 -10.46
CA GLU A 314 11.09 -4.09 -11.37
C GLU A 314 10.61 -3.22 -12.53
N ASN A 315 11.39 -2.15 -12.81
CA ASN A 315 11.14 -1.22 -13.92
C ASN A 315 9.74 -0.60 -13.89
N CYS A 316 9.21 -0.32 -12.70
CA CYS A 316 7.87 0.22 -12.48
C CYS A 316 7.88 1.73 -12.25
N ARG A 317 6.73 2.37 -12.52
CA ARG A 317 6.53 3.79 -12.29
C ARG A 317 5.24 4.02 -11.51
N PHE A 318 5.35 4.56 -10.28
CA PHE A 318 4.22 4.87 -9.41
C PHE A 318 4.20 6.36 -9.07
N GLU A 319 3.12 7.03 -9.45
CA GLU A 319 2.98 8.49 -9.32
C GLU A 319 1.58 8.89 -8.87
N ASN A 320 1.50 9.95 -8.07
CA ASN A 320 0.25 10.61 -7.69
C ASN A 320 -0.73 9.77 -6.88
N MET A 321 -0.25 8.76 -6.14
CA MET A 321 -1.07 8.04 -5.17
C MET A 321 -1.41 8.94 -3.98
N LEU A 322 -2.56 8.71 -3.35
CA LEU A 322 -2.92 9.37 -2.09
C LEU A 322 -2.42 8.64 -0.84
N ASP A 323 -1.63 7.60 -1.00
CA ASP A 323 -0.92 6.94 0.08
C ASP A 323 0.43 6.38 -0.40
N ASP A 324 0.90 5.25 0.10
CA ASP A 324 2.24 4.74 -0.10
C ASP A 324 2.50 4.23 -1.52
N GLY A 325 3.78 4.29 -1.94
CA GLY A 325 4.19 3.62 -3.17
C GLY A 325 4.16 2.11 -3.03
N THR A 326 4.65 1.61 -1.91
CA THR A 326 4.66 0.18 -1.57
C THR A 326 4.61 0.00 -0.06
N ASN A 327 3.74 -0.89 0.43
CA ASN A 327 3.72 -1.31 1.83
C ASN A 327 3.80 -2.85 1.90
N VAL A 328 4.78 -3.38 2.66
CA VAL A 328 4.98 -4.82 2.88
C VAL A 328 4.98 -5.08 4.37
N HIS A 329 4.02 -5.85 4.86
CA HIS A 329 3.90 -6.12 6.28
C HIS A 329 3.19 -7.45 6.58
N GLY A 330 3.42 -7.95 7.79
CA GLY A 330 2.56 -8.95 8.41
C GLY A 330 1.49 -8.27 9.28
N THR A 331 0.71 -9.09 9.95
CA THR A 331 -0.30 -8.63 10.91
C THR A 331 0.08 -9.08 12.30
N TYR A 332 0.05 -8.17 13.27
CA TYR A 332 0.06 -8.51 14.68
C TYR A 332 -1.35 -8.82 15.16
N VAL A 333 -1.46 -9.84 16.02
CA VAL A 333 -2.67 -10.06 16.83
C VAL A 333 -2.32 -9.99 18.31
N GLU A 334 -3.23 -9.49 19.12
CA GLU A 334 -3.05 -9.37 20.56
C GLU A 334 -3.74 -10.51 21.29
N VAL A 335 -3.03 -11.11 22.27
CA VAL A 335 -3.60 -12.11 23.17
C VAL A 335 -4.71 -11.47 23.99
N ASP A 336 -5.92 -11.96 23.81
CA ASP A 336 -7.10 -11.56 24.59
C ASP A 336 -7.27 -12.45 25.84
N GLU A 337 -7.03 -13.77 25.70
CA GLU A 337 -7.12 -14.74 26.78
C GLU A 337 -6.23 -15.94 26.53
N VAL A 338 -5.55 -16.42 27.56
CA VAL A 338 -4.92 -17.73 27.61
C VAL A 338 -5.96 -18.72 28.15
N ILE A 339 -6.43 -19.63 27.31
CA ILE A 339 -7.54 -20.53 27.62
C ILE A 339 -7.06 -21.76 28.40
N ASP A 340 -5.94 -22.36 27.93
CA ASP A 340 -5.26 -23.50 28.55
C ASP A 340 -3.78 -23.51 28.15
N ASP A 341 -3.04 -24.54 28.53
CA ASP A 341 -1.59 -24.65 28.27
C ASP A 341 -1.21 -24.68 26.78
N TYR A 342 -2.16 -24.88 25.87
CA TYR A 342 -1.93 -25.02 24.43
C TYR A 342 -2.74 -24.03 23.58
N THR A 343 -3.66 -23.29 24.20
CA THR A 343 -4.68 -22.55 23.46
C THR A 343 -4.81 -21.11 23.93
N VAL A 344 -4.79 -20.17 22.98
CA VAL A 344 -5.06 -18.75 23.21
C VAL A 344 -6.21 -18.26 22.34
N ARG A 345 -6.96 -17.29 22.85
CA ARG A 345 -7.79 -16.41 22.05
C ARG A 345 -7.01 -15.14 21.73
N VAL A 346 -6.97 -14.78 20.46
CA VAL A 346 -6.33 -13.56 19.97
C VAL A 346 -7.33 -12.65 19.27
N SER A 347 -7.02 -11.37 19.20
CA SER A 347 -7.88 -10.36 18.55
C SER A 347 -7.14 -9.59 17.47
N LEU A 348 -7.80 -9.36 16.33
CA LEU A 348 -7.46 -8.35 15.35
C LEU A 348 -7.84 -6.97 15.91
N LYS A 349 -6.91 -6.04 15.91
CA LYS A 349 -7.08 -4.76 16.63
C LYS A 349 -7.56 -3.63 15.75
N HIS A 350 -7.03 -3.53 14.54
CA HIS A 350 -7.43 -2.48 13.60
C HIS A 350 -8.73 -2.85 12.88
N PHE A 351 -9.65 -1.89 12.72
CA PHE A 351 -10.96 -2.15 12.14
C PHE A 351 -10.91 -2.57 10.66
N GLU A 352 -9.93 -2.08 9.89
CA GLU A 352 -9.70 -2.49 8.49
C GLU A 352 -8.98 -3.84 8.34
N GLN A 353 -8.71 -4.55 9.44
CA GLN A 353 -8.17 -5.91 9.44
C GLN A 353 -9.19 -6.95 9.92
N LEU A 354 -10.39 -6.53 10.33
CA LEU A 354 -11.42 -7.45 10.83
C LEU A 354 -11.78 -8.49 9.76
N GLY A 355 -11.81 -9.76 10.16
CA GLY A 355 -12.06 -10.89 9.27
C GLY A 355 -10.82 -11.40 8.51
N PHE A 356 -9.66 -10.75 8.65
CA PHE A 356 -8.43 -11.19 8.01
C PHE A 356 -7.96 -12.56 8.54
N LYS A 357 -7.53 -13.45 7.67
CA LYS A 357 -7.00 -14.77 8.00
C LYS A 357 -5.56 -14.64 8.52
N PHE A 358 -5.39 -14.56 9.84
CA PHE A 358 -4.08 -14.41 10.47
C PHE A 358 -3.19 -15.64 10.35
N ALA A 359 -3.75 -16.83 10.56
CA ALA A 359 -3.00 -18.09 10.58
C ALA A 359 -3.82 -19.26 10.07
N GLU A 360 -3.13 -20.34 9.72
CA GLU A 360 -3.71 -21.65 9.42
C GLU A 360 -2.91 -22.77 10.10
N ARG A 361 -3.44 -23.99 10.10
CA ARG A 361 -2.74 -25.15 10.63
C ARG A 361 -1.40 -25.34 9.93
N GLY A 362 -0.34 -25.48 10.73
CA GLY A 362 1.02 -25.64 10.24
C GLY A 362 1.83 -24.34 10.18
N ASP A 363 1.20 -23.18 10.37
CA ASP A 363 1.94 -21.92 10.49
C ASP A 363 2.75 -21.87 11.78
N ASP A 364 3.98 -21.39 11.70
CA ASP A 364 4.82 -21.05 12.83
C ASP A 364 4.52 -19.62 13.31
N ILE A 365 4.40 -19.44 14.61
CA ILE A 365 4.07 -18.17 15.24
C ILE A 365 5.17 -17.77 16.22
N TRP A 366 5.65 -16.53 16.14
CA TRP A 366 6.45 -15.89 17.18
C TRP A 366 5.57 -15.33 18.29
N PHE A 367 5.99 -15.54 19.53
CA PHE A 367 5.41 -14.89 20.70
C PHE A 367 6.28 -13.71 21.10
N ILE A 368 5.67 -12.55 21.30
CA ILE A 368 6.31 -11.30 21.70
C ILE A 368 5.73 -10.91 23.06
N ILE A 369 6.45 -11.27 24.11
CA ILE A 369 5.98 -11.14 25.49
C ILE A 369 6.52 -9.83 26.09
N HIS A 370 5.62 -8.92 26.45
CA HIS A 370 6.03 -7.66 27.06
C HIS A 370 6.67 -7.86 28.46
N PRO A 371 7.69 -7.06 28.86
CA PRO A 371 8.05 -5.78 28.25
C PRO A 371 8.97 -5.86 27.02
N SER A 372 9.50 -7.04 26.64
CA SER A 372 10.39 -7.15 25.49
C SER A 372 9.63 -6.99 24.17
N PRO A 373 10.09 -6.12 23.24
CA PRO A 373 9.53 -6.02 21.89
C PRO A 373 10.14 -7.02 20.90
N GLN A 374 11.03 -7.90 21.35
CA GLN A 374 11.75 -8.85 20.51
C GLN A 374 10.89 -10.09 20.23
N ARG A 375 11.07 -10.68 19.04
CA ARG A 375 10.54 -11.99 18.71
C ARG A 375 11.11 -13.03 19.68
N GLY A 376 10.25 -13.75 20.37
CA GLY A 376 10.60 -14.77 21.36
C GLY A 376 10.47 -16.19 20.79
N GLU A 377 9.90 -17.08 21.59
CA GLU A 377 9.71 -18.49 21.24
C GLU A 377 8.84 -18.67 20.00
N VAL A 378 9.02 -19.80 19.32
CA VAL A 378 8.22 -20.21 18.16
C VAL A 378 7.42 -21.46 18.50
N ASN A 379 6.14 -21.46 18.11
CA ASN A 379 5.30 -22.63 18.21
C ASN A 379 4.43 -22.77 16.95
N THR A 380 4.13 -24.01 16.57
CA THR A 380 3.37 -24.32 15.36
C THR A 380 1.88 -24.42 15.67
N VAL A 381 1.06 -23.80 14.86
CA VAL A 381 -0.41 -23.84 14.97
C VAL A 381 -0.91 -25.25 14.63
N SER A 382 -1.58 -25.89 15.57
CA SER A 382 -2.22 -27.20 15.40
C SER A 382 -3.69 -27.09 14.97
N ARG A 383 -4.36 -26.04 15.41
CA ARG A 383 -5.78 -25.76 15.08
C ARG A 383 -6.08 -24.26 15.09
N VAL A 384 -6.90 -23.83 14.17
CA VAL A 384 -7.48 -22.47 14.11
C VAL A 384 -9.00 -22.57 14.20
N PHE A 385 -9.62 -21.73 15.01
CA PHE A 385 -11.06 -21.59 15.07
C PHE A 385 -11.43 -20.10 15.08
N THR A 386 -12.05 -19.63 14.00
CA THR A 386 -12.52 -18.25 13.88
C THR A 386 -13.86 -18.11 14.62
N LEU A 387 -13.84 -17.34 15.71
CA LEU A 387 -15.03 -17.07 16.52
C LEU A 387 -15.95 -16.04 15.85
N ASN A 388 -15.36 -14.99 15.33
CA ASN A 388 -16.00 -13.94 14.55
C ASN A 388 -14.92 -13.14 13.80
N GLU A 389 -15.27 -12.03 13.16
CA GLU A 389 -14.33 -11.20 12.41
C GLU A 389 -13.18 -10.62 13.25
N ARG A 390 -13.33 -10.51 14.58
CA ARG A 390 -12.32 -9.94 15.50
C ARG A 390 -11.52 -10.99 16.24
N PHE A 391 -12.15 -12.09 16.69
CA PHE A 391 -11.55 -13.06 17.60
C PHE A 391 -11.27 -14.38 16.92
N ILE A 392 -10.03 -14.87 17.13
CA ILE A 392 -9.54 -16.14 16.59
C ILE A 392 -8.99 -16.94 17.78
N GLN A 393 -9.35 -18.21 17.88
CA GLN A 393 -8.76 -19.15 18.81
C GLN A 393 -7.68 -19.95 18.07
N LEU A 394 -6.48 -19.97 18.64
CA LEU A 394 -5.31 -20.68 18.12
C LEU A 394 -4.90 -21.74 19.14
N SER A 395 -4.83 -23.01 18.72
CA SER A 395 -4.20 -24.07 19.49
C SER A 395 -2.85 -24.43 18.88
N PHE A 396 -1.88 -24.78 19.72
CA PHE A 396 -0.50 -24.99 19.32
C PHE A 396 -0.04 -26.44 19.56
N ALA A 397 1.02 -26.86 18.86
CA ALA A 397 1.55 -28.22 18.92
C ALA A 397 2.33 -28.50 20.22
N LYS A 398 2.90 -27.46 20.84
CA LYS A 398 3.65 -27.50 22.11
C LYS A 398 2.96 -26.61 23.14
N PRO A 399 3.27 -26.78 24.44
CA PRO A 399 2.81 -25.83 25.44
C PRO A 399 3.16 -24.38 25.09
N LEU A 400 2.32 -23.48 25.50
CA LEU A 400 2.53 -22.03 25.32
C LEU A 400 3.74 -21.55 26.13
N PRO A 401 4.45 -20.50 25.69
CA PRO A 401 5.55 -19.91 26.43
C PRO A 401 5.15 -19.53 27.87
N ALA A 402 6.04 -19.77 28.80
CA ALA A 402 5.82 -19.38 30.19
C ALA A 402 5.68 -17.86 30.31
N GLY A 403 4.67 -17.41 31.05
CA GLY A 403 4.42 -15.99 31.28
C GLY A 403 3.62 -15.28 30.18
N LEU A 404 3.18 -16.00 29.14
CA LEU A 404 2.25 -15.46 28.13
C LEU A 404 0.95 -14.99 28.81
N LYS A 405 0.52 -13.78 28.47
CA LYS A 405 -0.63 -13.16 29.12
C LYS A 405 -1.38 -12.22 28.16
N ARG A 406 -2.54 -11.79 28.58
CA ARG A 406 -3.32 -10.77 27.86
C ARG A 406 -2.48 -9.53 27.57
N GLY A 407 -2.58 -9.02 26.36
CA GLY A 407 -1.83 -7.86 25.87
C GLY A 407 -0.49 -8.19 25.22
N ASP A 408 -0.03 -9.45 25.30
CA ASP A 408 1.10 -9.91 24.51
C ASP A 408 0.72 -10.03 23.04
N ILE A 409 1.71 -10.04 22.16
CA ILE A 409 1.52 -9.98 20.72
C ILE A 409 2.00 -11.28 20.07
N LEU A 410 1.27 -11.75 19.07
CA LEU A 410 1.67 -12.84 18.20
C LEU A 410 1.92 -12.32 16.79
N GLU A 411 2.98 -12.85 16.15
CA GLU A 411 3.35 -12.55 14.77
C GLU A 411 3.50 -13.85 13.98
N ASN A 412 2.92 -13.90 12.79
CA ASN A 412 3.05 -15.07 11.92
C ASN A 412 4.45 -15.11 11.30
N LYS A 413 5.22 -16.14 11.64
CA LYS A 413 6.59 -16.36 11.16
C LYS A 413 6.62 -16.91 9.74
N THR A 414 5.68 -17.78 9.40
CA THR A 414 5.64 -18.49 8.11
C THR A 414 5.38 -17.53 6.95
N TRP A 415 4.58 -16.50 7.19
CA TRP A 415 4.13 -15.55 6.18
C TRP A 415 4.95 -14.25 6.23
N ASN A 416 6.20 -14.34 5.79
CA ASN A 416 7.11 -13.22 5.58
C ASN A 416 7.82 -13.39 4.24
N PRO A 417 7.85 -12.38 3.37
CA PRO A 417 8.50 -12.45 2.07
C PRO A 417 9.93 -11.92 2.11
N THR A 418 10.76 -12.34 1.15
CA THR A 418 11.87 -11.51 0.68
C THR A 418 11.32 -10.37 -0.17
N PHE A 419 12.05 -9.26 -0.28
CA PHE A 419 11.61 -8.11 -1.07
C PHE A 419 12.74 -7.55 -1.92
N THR A 420 12.49 -7.36 -3.20
CA THR A 420 13.40 -6.68 -4.12
C THR A 420 12.65 -5.62 -4.93
N MET A 421 13.13 -4.38 -4.88
CA MET A 421 12.66 -3.28 -5.72
C MET A 421 13.83 -2.67 -6.47
N ARG A 422 13.78 -2.64 -7.81
CA ARG A 422 14.85 -2.10 -8.62
C ARG A 422 14.38 -1.44 -9.92
N GLY A 423 15.12 -0.41 -10.35
CA GLY A 423 14.83 0.32 -11.59
C GLY A 423 13.51 1.07 -11.59
N CYS A 424 12.94 1.35 -10.41
CA CYS A 424 11.62 1.96 -10.26
C CYS A 424 11.69 3.48 -10.07
N THR A 425 10.63 4.17 -10.50
CA THR A 425 10.39 5.59 -10.22
C THR A 425 9.14 5.74 -9.37
N ILE A 426 9.26 6.26 -8.15
CA ILE A 426 8.14 6.54 -7.25
C ILE A 426 8.18 8.01 -6.85
N ARG A 427 7.18 8.78 -7.29
CA ARG A 427 7.20 10.24 -7.10
C ARG A 427 5.82 10.91 -7.09
N ASN A 428 5.81 12.19 -6.70
CA ASN A 428 4.64 13.09 -6.75
C ASN A 428 3.44 12.58 -5.94
N HIS A 429 3.67 11.82 -4.90
CA HIS A 429 2.61 11.18 -4.11
C HIS A 429 2.61 11.65 -2.65
N ARG A 430 1.47 11.46 -2.02
CA ARG A 430 1.34 11.56 -0.57
C ARG A 430 1.98 10.33 0.08
N ALA A 431 2.42 10.50 1.30
CA ALA A 431 2.95 9.49 2.21
C ALA A 431 4.36 8.99 1.83
N ARG A 432 4.64 7.71 1.91
CA ARG A 432 5.99 7.14 1.84
C ARG A 432 6.17 6.37 0.54
N SER A 433 7.38 6.43 -0.04
CA SER A 433 7.60 5.63 -1.25
C SER A 433 7.64 4.13 -0.95
N VAL A 434 8.27 3.73 0.16
CA VAL A 434 8.36 2.32 0.56
C VAL A 434 8.21 2.19 2.07
N ILE A 435 7.31 1.30 2.51
CA ILE A 435 7.23 0.82 3.90
C ILE A 435 7.54 -0.67 3.92
N LEU A 436 8.42 -1.06 4.85
CA LEU A 436 8.84 -2.45 4.99
C LEU A 436 8.81 -2.91 6.43
N LYS A 437 8.35 -4.14 6.63
CA LYS A 437 8.18 -4.78 7.92
C LYS A 437 8.41 -6.30 7.84
N THR A 438 9.34 -6.75 7.02
CA THR A 438 9.72 -8.18 6.91
C THR A 438 11.10 -8.44 7.53
N PRO A 439 11.29 -9.57 8.25
CA PRO A 439 12.60 -9.96 8.77
C PRO A 439 13.53 -10.54 7.71
N LEU A 440 12.99 -10.90 6.54
CA LEU A 440 13.76 -11.53 5.50
C LEU A 440 14.52 -10.50 4.66
N LYS A 441 15.43 -11.00 3.83
CA LYS A 441 16.29 -10.17 2.98
C LYS A 441 15.50 -9.18 2.13
N THR A 442 15.89 -7.92 2.23
CA THR A 442 15.31 -6.81 1.47
C THR A 442 16.38 -6.10 0.66
N ILE A 443 16.12 -5.83 -0.63
CA ILE A 443 17.00 -5.08 -1.53
C ILE A 443 16.19 -3.97 -2.20
N ILE A 444 16.64 -2.72 -2.02
CA ILE A 444 16.09 -1.53 -2.70
C ILE A 444 17.25 -0.86 -3.44
N GLU A 445 17.28 -0.99 -4.77
CA GLU A 445 18.44 -0.53 -5.54
C GLU A 445 18.10 0.10 -6.89
N ASN A 446 18.89 1.08 -7.30
CA ASN A 446 18.78 1.73 -8.61
C ASN A 446 17.39 2.37 -8.85
N ASN A 447 16.76 2.91 -7.81
CA ASN A 447 15.46 3.56 -7.91
C ASN A 447 15.55 5.07 -7.80
N TYR A 448 14.53 5.76 -8.28
CA TYR A 448 14.31 7.19 -8.09
C TYR A 448 13.10 7.43 -7.20
N PHE A 449 13.29 8.18 -6.12
CA PHE A 449 12.26 8.50 -5.13
C PHE A 449 12.06 10.00 -4.96
N SER A 450 10.80 10.45 -4.91
CA SER A 450 10.44 11.80 -4.49
C SER A 450 9.06 11.77 -3.82
N SER A 451 9.02 11.90 -2.50
CA SER A 451 7.83 11.70 -1.68
C SER A 451 7.53 12.87 -0.77
N MET A 452 6.25 13.09 -0.48
CA MET A 452 5.82 14.08 0.51
C MET A 452 6.36 13.78 1.92
N MET A 453 6.29 12.52 2.35
CA MET A 453 6.84 12.05 3.63
C MET A 453 8.19 11.34 3.41
N SER A 454 8.55 10.40 4.25
CA SER A 454 9.78 9.64 4.11
C SER A 454 9.84 8.88 2.78
N ALA A 455 11.02 8.80 2.17
CA ALA A 455 11.18 7.91 1.03
C ALA A 455 11.06 6.44 1.47
N ILE A 456 11.81 6.07 2.52
CA ILE A 456 11.76 4.71 3.07
C ILE A 456 11.44 4.79 4.56
N LEU A 457 10.39 4.08 4.96
CA LEU A 457 9.97 3.94 6.35
C LEU A 457 10.06 2.47 6.77
N LEU A 458 10.84 2.20 7.83
CA LEU A 458 10.90 0.91 8.49
C LEU A 458 10.19 1.05 9.85
N ARG A 459 9.02 0.42 10.01
CA ARG A 459 8.17 0.66 11.18
C ARG A 459 7.22 -0.49 11.46
N GLY A 460 7.56 -1.35 12.42
CA GLY A 460 6.56 -2.21 13.05
C GLY A 460 5.67 -1.41 14.02
N GLU A 461 4.39 -1.75 14.13
CA GLU A 461 3.43 -0.98 14.90
C GLU A 461 2.47 -1.85 15.70
N THR A 462 2.29 -1.56 16.99
CA THR A 462 1.32 -2.21 17.90
C THR A 462 0.36 -1.21 18.55
N ARG A 463 0.18 -0.01 17.97
CA ARG A 463 -0.68 1.03 18.58
C ARG A 463 -2.00 1.25 17.84
N PHE A 464 -1.97 1.29 16.52
CA PHE A 464 -3.14 1.60 15.71
C PHE A 464 -3.33 0.61 14.57
N TRP A 465 -2.37 0.50 13.65
CA TRP A 465 -2.48 -0.38 12.48
C TRP A 465 -2.26 -1.85 12.78
N PHE A 466 -1.53 -2.18 13.84
CA PHE A 466 -1.13 -3.55 14.17
C PHE A 466 -0.47 -4.29 13.00
N GLU A 467 0.37 -3.57 12.29
CA GLU A 467 1.15 -4.10 11.17
C GLU A 467 2.52 -4.56 11.68
N SER A 468 2.84 -5.84 11.47
CA SER A 468 4.11 -6.44 11.87
C SER A 468 5.16 -6.25 10.76
N GLY A 469 6.41 -6.31 10.96
CA GLY A 469 7.17 -6.46 12.19
C GLY A 469 8.54 -5.82 12.05
N ALA A 470 9.48 -6.24 12.87
CA ALA A 470 10.86 -5.77 12.81
C ALA A 470 11.58 -6.24 11.54
N VAL A 471 12.43 -5.37 10.96
CA VAL A 471 13.32 -5.76 9.86
C VAL A 471 14.65 -6.29 10.39
N GLU A 472 15.29 -7.23 9.63
CA GLU A 472 16.53 -7.87 10.08
C GLU A 472 17.66 -7.92 9.03
N ASP A 473 17.39 -7.68 7.77
CA ASP A 473 18.40 -7.63 6.70
C ASP A 473 17.93 -6.71 5.56
N VAL A 474 18.32 -5.45 5.61
CA VAL A 474 17.91 -4.44 4.63
C VAL A 474 19.11 -3.82 3.94
N LEU A 475 19.13 -3.85 2.60
CA LEU A 475 20.09 -3.18 1.76
C LEU A 475 19.40 -2.12 0.88
N ILE A 476 19.79 -0.86 1.05
CA ILE A 476 19.30 0.28 0.29
C ILE A 476 20.52 0.90 -0.42
N GLN A 477 20.65 0.68 -1.73
CA GLN A 477 21.85 1.09 -2.45
C GLN A 477 21.58 1.69 -3.83
N ASN A 478 22.47 2.57 -4.25
CA ASN A 478 22.47 3.15 -5.61
C ASN A 478 21.16 3.87 -5.99
N ASN A 479 20.41 4.37 -5.01
CA ASN A 479 19.16 5.07 -5.27
C ASN A 479 19.38 6.58 -5.36
N ILE A 480 18.48 7.27 -6.05
CA ILE A 480 18.37 8.72 -6.09
C ILE A 480 17.16 9.14 -5.28
N PHE A 481 17.38 9.97 -4.27
CA PHE A 481 16.33 10.59 -3.44
C PHE A 481 16.27 12.08 -3.75
N GLU A 482 15.15 12.52 -4.35
CA GLU A 482 14.96 13.89 -4.81
C GLU A 482 13.89 14.59 -4.00
N ASN A 483 14.28 15.55 -3.15
CA ASN A 483 13.35 16.35 -2.36
C ASN A 483 12.28 15.53 -1.61
N CYS A 484 12.70 14.44 -0.95
CA CYS A 484 11.84 13.66 -0.07
C CYS A 484 11.67 14.33 1.29
N ALA A 485 10.64 13.89 2.06
CA ALA A 485 10.28 14.47 3.37
C ALA A 485 9.90 15.96 3.27
N ASP A 486 9.11 16.32 2.27
CA ASP A 486 8.70 17.68 1.90
C ASP A 486 7.39 18.14 2.58
N CYS A 487 6.87 17.41 3.57
CA CYS A 487 5.64 17.78 4.28
C CYS A 487 5.89 18.66 5.52
N GLY A 488 4.82 19.31 6.01
CA GLY A 488 4.84 20.16 7.22
C GLY A 488 5.04 19.40 8.54
N THR A 489 5.30 18.09 8.49
CA THR A 489 5.64 17.24 9.64
C THR A 489 7.05 16.68 9.51
N ARG A 490 7.69 16.38 10.66
CA ARG A 490 9.07 15.90 10.65
C ARG A 490 9.18 14.48 10.12
N HIS A 491 9.95 14.32 9.07
CA HIS A 491 10.33 13.06 8.45
C HIS A 491 11.84 13.02 8.14
N ALA A 492 12.30 11.90 7.59
CA ALA A 492 13.65 11.73 7.06
C ALA A 492 13.57 10.98 5.72
N VAL A 493 14.63 11.04 4.91
CA VAL A 493 14.72 10.21 3.69
C VAL A 493 14.64 8.73 4.04
N LEU A 494 15.50 8.27 4.96
CA LEU A 494 15.39 6.99 5.64
C LEU A 494 14.91 7.21 7.08
N TYR A 495 13.73 6.70 7.39
CA TYR A 495 13.12 6.83 8.72
C TYR A 495 12.88 5.44 9.32
N VAL A 496 13.61 5.11 10.37
CA VAL A 496 13.49 3.83 11.09
C VAL A 496 12.97 4.14 12.48
N THR A 497 11.74 3.74 12.78
CA THR A 497 11.11 4.09 14.06
C THR A 497 9.94 3.17 14.36
N PRO A 498 10.09 2.20 15.25
CA PRO A 498 8.99 1.36 15.70
C PRO A 498 7.98 2.18 16.51
N ARG A 499 6.70 1.88 16.34
CA ARG A 499 5.59 2.55 17.04
C ARG A 499 4.87 1.56 17.95
N LEU A 500 5.51 1.25 19.07
CA LEU A 500 5.06 0.22 20.00
C LEU A 500 4.17 0.79 21.10
N GLY A 501 3.27 -0.04 21.62
CA GLY A 501 2.47 0.26 22.79
C GLY A 501 3.34 0.49 24.05
N THR A 502 2.79 1.21 25.03
CA THR A 502 3.53 1.61 26.25
C THR A 502 3.88 0.44 27.16
N GLN A 503 3.29 -0.73 26.95
CA GLN A 503 3.62 -1.96 27.66
C GLN A 503 5.01 -2.52 27.27
N PHE A 504 5.56 -2.12 26.12
CA PHE A 504 6.88 -2.53 25.67
C PHE A 504 7.97 -1.57 26.13
N ASP A 505 9.16 -2.12 26.39
CA ASP A 505 10.35 -1.35 26.73
C ASP A 505 10.77 -0.48 25.51
N GLN A 506 10.63 0.83 25.65
CA GLN A 506 10.92 1.81 24.61
C GLN A 506 12.43 2.05 24.41
N THR A 507 13.30 1.41 25.20
CA THR A 507 14.77 1.55 25.11
C THR A 507 15.46 0.38 24.43
N GLN A 508 14.77 -0.76 24.30
CA GLN A 508 15.32 -1.93 23.61
C GLN A 508 15.31 -1.73 22.10
N THR A 509 16.37 -2.22 21.44
CA THR A 509 16.45 -2.24 19.98
C THR A 509 15.33 -3.10 19.39
N TYR A 510 14.88 -2.72 18.19
CA TYR A 510 13.78 -3.40 17.50
C TYR A 510 14.21 -3.87 16.11
N ASP A 511 14.64 -2.95 15.24
CA ASP A 511 15.12 -3.23 13.89
C ASP A 511 16.63 -3.49 13.88
N ARG A 512 17.11 -4.28 12.89
CA ARG A 512 18.55 -4.62 12.83
C ARG A 512 19.10 -4.75 11.39
N ASN A 513 20.44 -4.66 11.28
CA ASN A 513 21.21 -4.91 10.05
C ASN A 513 20.73 -4.10 8.83
N ILE A 514 20.71 -2.79 8.97
CA ILE A 514 20.30 -1.87 7.90
C ILE A 514 21.54 -1.28 7.25
N ARG A 515 21.61 -1.32 5.92
CA ARG A 515 22.71 -0.80 5.11
C ARG A 515 22.18 0.22 4.11
N PHE A 516 22.61 1.47 4.25
CA PHE A 516 22.26 2.60 3.38
C PHE A 516 23.55 3.08 2.67
N ILE A 517 23.75 2.59 1.43
CA ILE A 517 25.06 2.62 0.78
C ILE A 517 24.98 3.22 -0.62
N ASN A 518 25.94 4.08 -0.97
CA ASN A 518 26.14 4.62 -2.32
C ASN A 518 24.86 5.24 -2.92
N ASN A 519 24.07 5.93 -2.10
CA ASN A 519 22.90 6.66 -2.57
C ASN A 519 23.22 8.12 -2.83
N THR A 520 22.47 8.74 -3.75
CA THR A 520 22.50 10.19 -3.97
C THR A 520 21.23 10.80 -3.37
N ILE A 521 21.42 11.76 -2.45
CA ILE A 521 20.33 12.49 -1.79
C ILE A 521 20.42 13.95 -2.20
N ASN A 522 19.51 14.42 -3.04
CA ASN A 522 19.38 15.81 -3.42
C ASN A 522 18.15 16.41 -2.72
N SER A 523 18.36 17.33 -1.78
CA SER A 523 17.27 17.81 -0.92
C SER A 523 17.50 19.22 -0.42
N PHE A 524 16.44 20.00 -0.32
CA PHE A 524 16.46 21.27 0.41
C PHE A 524 16.24 21.06 1.93
N ASN A 525 15.70 19.94 2.40
CA ASN A 525 15.60 19.59 3.82
C ASN A 525 16.89 18.92 4.34
N PRO A 526 17.32 19.21 5.59
CA PRO A 526 18.58 18.67 6.10
C PRO A 526 18.55 17.19 6.45
N ARG A 527 17.42 16.65 6.94
CA ARG A 527 17.36 15.34 7.58
C ARG A 527 17.39 14.19 6.56
N VAL A 528 18.46 13.41 6.61
CA VAL A 528 18.66 12.23 5.73
C VAL A 528 18.28 10.95 6.45
N VAL A 529 18.81 10.71 7.65
CA VAL A 529 18.50 9.51 8.43
C VAL A 529 17.98 9.89 9.81
N TRP A 530 16.85 9.29 10.18
CA TRP A 530 16.35 9.28 11.54
C TRP A 530 16.14 7.82 11.96
N ALA A 531 16.96 7.34 12.90
CA ALA A 531 16.90 5.98 13.39
C ALA A 531 16.62 5.95 14.90
N ASP A 532 15.60 5.19 15.29
CA ASP A 532 15.22 4.90 16.66
C ASP A 532 15.22 3.40 16.90
N ARG A 533 15.97 2.95 17.93
CA ARG A 533 16.05 1.55 18.38
C ARG A 533 16.55 0.56 17.32
N VAL A 534 17.62 0.92 16.64
CA VAL A 534 18.27 0.09 15.61
C VAL A 534 19.55 -0.56 16.17
N ASP A 535 19.75 -1.84 15.87
CA ASP A 535 20.99 -2.57 16.14
C ASP A 535 21.69 -2.94 14.82
N GLY A 536 22.79 -2.25 14.51
CA GLY A 536 23.51 -2.42 13.26
C GLY A 536 22.94 -1.54 12.13
N LEU A 537 23.44 -0.31 12.01
CA LEU A 537 23.17 0.59 10.89
C LEU A 537 24.49 1.02 10.23
N LEU A 538 24.63 0.73 8.94
CA LEU A 538 25.74 1.19 8.13
C LEU A 538 25.25 2.26 7.14
N VAL A 539 25.76 3.48 7.26
CA VAL A 539 25.55 4.60 6.33
C VAL A 539 26.87 4.91 5.65
N LYS A 540 27.04 4.52 4.37
CA LYS A 540 28.34 4.52 3.74
C LYS A 540 28.30 5.00 2.29
N ASP A 541 29.35 5.73 1.88
CA ASP A 541 29.59 6.16 0.50
C ASP A 541 28.41 6.96 -0.12
N ASN A 542 27.55 7.61 0.70
CA ASN A 542 26.43 8.39 0.19
C ASN A 542 26.86 9.82 -0.17
N ARG A 543 26.27 10.34 -1.24
CA ARG A 543 26.43 11.73 -1.68
C ARG A 543 25.19 12.54 -1.31
N ILE A 544 25.34 13.51 -0.41
CA ILE A 544 24.27 14.41 0.04
C ILE A 544 24.51 15.79 -0.58
N VAL A 545 23.55 16.26 -1.34
CA VAL A 545 23.56 17.57 -2.00
C VAL A 545 22.41 18.42 -1.43
N ARG A 546 22.76 19.50 -0.74
CA ARG A 546 21.77 20.48 -0.24
C ARG A 546 21.49 21.51 -1.31
N ASN A 547 20.35 21.37 -1.98
CA ASN A 547 19.89 22.32 -2.99
C ASN A 547 19.15 23.54 -2.37
N THR A 548 18.84 24.53 -3.21
CA THR A 548 18.18 25.79 -2.85
C THR A 548 16.84 25.95 -3.57
N GLU A 549 16.22 24.86 -4.01
CA GLU A 549 14.95 24.92 -4.76
C GLU A 549 13.82 25.50 -3.91
N LYS A 550 13.83 25.18 -2.62
CA LYS A 550 12.87 25.71 -1.63
C LYS A 550 13.54 25.90 -0.29
N GLU A 551 12.95 26.73 0.56
CA GLU A 551 13.38 26.88 1.95
C GLU A 551 13.11 25.60 2.74
N PRO A 552 14.03 25.15 3.59
CA PRO A 552 13.80 23.97 4.41
C PRO A 552 12.70 24.21 5.44
N ILE A 553 11.79 23.25 5.59
CA ILE A 553 10.67 23.32 6.55
C ILE A 553 11.20 23.27 7.99
N PHE A 554 12.19 22.45 8.24
CA PHE A 554 12.86 22.30 9.54
C PHE A 554 14.38 22.55 9.44
N PRO A 555 14.80 23.82 9.31
CA PRO A 555 16.20 24.18 9.00
C PRO A 555 17.20 23.79 10.09
N ARG A 556 16.75 23.57 11.32
CA ARG A 556 17.59 23.18 12.47
C ARG A 556 17.69 21.68 12.69
N ASP A 557 17.02 20.87 11.88
CA ASP A 557 17.11 19.42 12.00
C ASP A 557 18.52 18.93 11.64
N PRO A 558 19.05 17.90 12.35
CA PRO A 558 20.32 17.30 12.02
C PRO A 558 20.23 16.49 10.73
N VAL A 559 21.37 16.26 10.07
CA VAL A 559 21.43 15.34 8.92
C VAL A 559 21.15 13.90 9.37
N TYR A 560 21.72 13.51 10.50
CA TYR A 560 21.54 12.21 11.13
C TYR A 560 21.02 12.37 12.55
N GLU A 561 19.94 11.68 12.90
CA GLU A 561 19.41 11.62 14.26
C GLU A 561 19.30 10.14 14.72
N LEU A 562 19.91 9.82 15.88
CA LEU A 562 20.00 8.48 16.42
C LEU A 562 19.48 8.47 17.85
N ILE A 563 18.56 7.54 18.14
CA ILE A 563 17.92 7.37 19.46
C ILE A 563 17.93 5.88 19.83
N ASN A 564 18.50 5.54 20.99
CA ASN A 564 18.58 4.16 21.50
C ASN A 564 19.18 3.15 20.49
N CYS A 565 20.09 3.58 19.64
CA CYS A 565 20.69 2.75 18.61
C CYS A 565 22.00 2.10 19.11
N LYS A 566 22.39 0.99 18.50
CA LYS A 566 23.64 0.25 18.78
C LYS A 566 24.34 -0.12 17.48
N ASN A 567 25.67 -0.30 17.54
CA ASN A 567 26.50 -0.77 16.43
C ASN A 567 26.32 0.05 15.15
N ILE A 568 26.45 1.37 15.27
CA ILE A 568 26.26 2.31 14.17
C ILE A 568 27.60 2.68 13.53
N ARG A 569 27.69 2.59 12.21
CA ARG A 569 28.85 3.01 11.43
C ARG A 569 28.44 3.98 10.32
N MET A 570 29.10 5.13 10.28
CA MET A 570 28.91 6.15 9.25
C MET A 570 30.25 6.46 8.61
N GLU A 571 30.47 5.99 7.38
CA GLU A 571 31.75 5.93 6.71
C GLU A 571 31.70 6.62 5.34
N ASN A 572 32.72 7.42 5.03
CA ASN A 572 32.97 7.98 3.69
C ASN A 572 31.77 8.68 3.02
N ASN A 573 30.87 9.32 3.81
CA ASN A 573 29.76 10.07 3.23
C ASN A 573 30.22 11.49 2.84
N GLN A 574 29.75 11.96 1.68
CA GLN A 574 30.07 13.29 1.13
C GLN A 574 28.88 14.24 1.32
N TYR A 575 29.17 15.48 1.62
CA TYR A 575 28.17 16.53 1.77
C TYR A 575 28.57 17.77 0.99
N SER A 576 27.64 18.34 0.22
CA SER A 576 27.84 19.57 -0.54
C SER A 576 26.62 20.51 -0.46
N GLY A 577 26.82 21.78 -0.81
CA GLY A 577 25.78 22.81 -0.79
C GLY A 577 25.66 23.50 0.59
N ILE A 578 24.45 23.89 1.00
CA ILE A 578 24.23 24.68 2.22
C ILE A 578 24.66 23.89 3.47
N LYS A 579 25.54 24.50 4.28
CA LYS A 579 26.03 23.91 5.53
C LYS A 579 24.84 23.60 6.48
N PRO A 580 24.73 22.37 7.02
CA PRO A 580 23.67 22.02 7.93
C PRO A 580 23.86 22.68 9.30
N PHE A 581 22.79 22.88 10.04
CA PHE A 581 22.85 23.34 11.44
C PHE A 581 23.61 22.34 12.32
N SER A 582 23.36 21.05 12.12
CA SER A 582 24.06 19.95 12.79
C SER A 582 24.19 18.75 11.86
N LEU A 583 25.34 18.09 11.85
CA LEU A 583 25.53 16.84 11.11
C LEU A 583 24.92 15.65 11.84
N LEU A 584 25.08 15.59 13.15
CA LEU A 584 24.70 14.44 13.94
C LEU A 584 24.09 14.88 15.27
N LYS A 585 22.97 14.24 15.60
CA LYS A 585 22.39 14.25 16.94
C LYS A 585 22.22 12.79 17.38
N ALA A 586 22.92 12.38 18.44
CA ALA A 586 22.84 11.04 18.98
C ALA A 586 22.68 11.13 20.51
N ASP A 587 21.82 10.29 21.08
CA ASP A 587 21.68 10.18 22.53
C ASP A 587 22.87 9.44 23.16
N ALA A 588 22.91 9.41 24.50
CA ALA A 588 24.01 8.80 25.25
C ALA A 588 24.13 7.28 25.01
N VAL A 589 23.04 6.59 24.67
CA VAL A 589 23.03 5.15 24.36
C VAL A 589 23.68 4.94 23.00
N SER A 590 23.24 5.67 21.99
CA SER A 590 23.75 5.55 20.62
C SER A 590 25.22 5.91 20.51
N GLN A 591 25.69 6.91 21.28
CA GLN A 591 27.11 7.33 21.27
C GLN A 591 28.09 6.24 21.71
N LYS A 592 27.65 5.28 22.55
CA LYS A 592 28.54 4.23 23.11
C LYS A 592 29.15 3.31 22.03
N THR A 593 28.42 3.07 20.95
CA THR A 593 28.83 2.14 19.88
C THR A 593 28.79 2.78 18.50
N LEU A 594 28.88 4.11 18.43
CA LEU A 594 28.89 4.87 17.21
C LEU A 594 30.32 5.06 16.69
N SER A 595 30.57 4.65 15.45
CA SER A 595 31.73 5.06 14.66
C SER A 595 31.25 6.07 13.63
N PHE A 596 31.81 7.28 13.67
CA PHE A 596 31.42 8.38 12.81
C PHE A 596 32.66 9.03 12.20
N ASP A 597 32.88 8.80 10.91
CA ASP A 597 33.92 9.48 10.16
C ASP A 597 33.48 10.91 9.86
N LYS A 598 34.43 11.85 9.93
CA LYS A 598 34.16 13.23 9.54
C LYS A 598 33.70 13.25 8.09
N MET A 599 32.52 13.78 7.84
CA MET A 599 32.01 13.97 6.48
C MET A 599 32.92 14.91 5.69
N TYR A 600 33.25 14.52 4.48
CA TYR A 600 33.98 15.40 3.56
C TYR A 600 33.01 16.45 3.01
N PHE A 601 33.30 17.73 3.30
CA PHE A 601 32.59 18.85 2.68
C PHE A 601 33.24 19.16 1.34
N THR A 602 32.52 18.91 0.25
CA THR A 602 32.94 19.39 -1.08
C THR A 602 32.26 20.74 -1.35
N LYS A 603 33.04 21.70 -1.88
CA LYS A 603 32.55 23.04 -2.25
C LYS A 603 31.53 22.99 -3.39
#